data_2143b90c07cc94f54cb87013bfc35b10
#
_entry.id   2143b90c07cc94f54cb87013bfc35b10
#
_cell.length_a   1.000
_cell.length_b   1.000
_cell.length_c   1.000
_cell.angle_alpha   90.00
_cell.angle_beta   90.00
_cell.angle_gamma   90.00
#
_symmetry.space_group_name_H-M   'P 1'
#
loop_
_entity.id
_entity.type
_entity.pdbx_description
1 polymer ?
#
loop_
_entity_poly.entity_id
_entity_poly.type
_entity_poly.pdbx_seq_one_letter_code
_entity_poly.pdbx_strand_id
1 'polypeptide(L)'
;SDEVKANIIALGEHSDIVKKYQNRLIALGYLSGEADGNFGLSTQNAIRAFQSRNDQVVDGYLGPDTRNILDSDSAKPFGMRLGEQSSDVQNMQKLLVKYGYLSSDKASGYFGELTKEAVLSFQRTNGLAADGTAGAKTLQVLQSGSAKSKPKRSRNNANTGRTNGNTGGGNSGSSGSISSGLGGATVSGSASALI
;
A
#
# COMPACT_ATOMS: atom_id res chain seq x y z
N SER A 1 -25.46 -19.97 30.14
CA SER A 1 -26.78 -20.37 29.67
C SER A 1 -26.67 -20.97 28.28
N ASP A 2 -27.39 -22.07 28.08
CA ASP A 2 -27.27 -22.95 26.92
C ASP A 2 -27.70 -22.31 25.57
N GLU A 3 -28.56 -21.30 25.60
CA GLU A 3 -28.99 -20.55 24.42
C GLU A 3 -27.87 -19.75 23.77
N VAL A 4 -26.86 -19.28 24.54
CA VAL A 4 -25.72 -18.54 23.97
C VAL A 4 -24.76 -19.50 23.27
N LYS A 5 -24.61 -20.73 23.78
CA LYS A 5 -23.76 -21.76 23.15
C LYS A 5 -24.38 -22.30 21.86
N ALA A 6 -25.71 -22.41 21.77
CA ALA A 6 -26.41 -22.89 20.58
C ALA A 6 -26.27 -21.95 19.34
N ASN A 7 -25.73 -20.73 19.52
CA ASN A 7 -25.65 -19.73 18.47
C ASN A 7 -24.20 -19.38 18.05
N ILE A 8 -23.22 -20.16 18.52
CA ILE A 8 -21.81 -20.00 18.17
C ILE A 8 -21.39 -21.10 17.21
N ILE A 9 -20.85 -20.72 16.07
CA ILE A 9 -20.33 -21.63 15.06
C ILE A 9 -18.81 -21.71 15.22
N ALA A 10 -18.28 -22.92 15.25
CA ALA A 10 -16.90 -23.21 15.59
C ALA A 10 -16.24 -24.19 14.61
N LEU A 11 -14.94 -24.41 14.81
CA LEU A 11 -14.15 -25.34 14.02
C LEU A 11 -14.78 -26.72 13.98
N GLY A 12 -14.89 -27.28 12.77
CA GLY A 12 -15.47 -28.60 12.49
C GLY A 12 -16.95 -28.57 12.09
N GLU A 13 -17.62 -27.42 12.22
CA GLU A 13 -19.01 -27.33 11.78
C GLU A 13 -19.15 -27.20 10.27
N HIS A 14 -20.23 -27.77 9.73
CA HIS A 14 -20.62 -27.67 8.33
C HIS A 14 -22.04 -27.21 8.18
N SER A 15 -22.27 -26.10 7.46
CA SER A 15 -23.63 -25.57 7.25
C SER A 15 -23.66 -24.49 6.14
N ASP A 16 -24.86 -24.21 5.64
CA ASP A 16 -25.10 -23.09 4.73
C ASP A 16 -24.82 -21.72 5.38
N ILE A 17 -24.95 -21.64 6.70
CA ILE A 17 -24.60 -20.44 7.46
C ILE A 17 -23.08 -20.20 7.38
N VAL A 18 -22.26 -21.24 7.55
CA VAL A 18 -20.81 -21.16 7.37
C VAL A 18 -20.49 -20.70 5.94
N LYS A 19 -21.14 -21.31 4.94
CA LYS A 19 -20.94 -20.96 3.53
C LYS A 19 -21.29 -19.48 3.26
N LYS A 20 -22.40 -18.98 3.82
CA LYS A 20 -22.78 -17.54 3.73
C LYS A 20 -21.65 -16.64 4.21
N TYR A 21 -21.11 -16.91 5.40
CA TYR A 21 -20.08 -16.05 5.99
C TYR A 21 -18.69 -16.26 5.38
N GLN A 22 -18.38 -17.44 4.85
CA GLN A 22 -17.20 -17.63 4.00
C GLN A 22 -17.27 -16.74 2.76
N ASN A 23 -18.40 -16.69 2.06
CA ASN A 23 -18.60 -15.78 0.93
C ASN A 23 -18.41 -14.31 1.34
N ARG A 24 -18.92 -13.92 2.51
CA ARG A 24 -18.73 -12.55 3.02
C ARG A 24 -17.26 -12.26 3.34
N LEU A 25 -16.55 -13.20 3.97
CA LEU A 25 -15.12 -13.08 4.26
C LEU A 25 -14.27 -13.02 2.98
N ILE A 26 -14.66 -13.77 1.94
CA ILE A 26 -14.03 -13.71 0.61
C ILE A 26 -14.25 -12.32 0.00
N ALA A 27 -15.48 -11.81 0.03
CA ALA A 27 -15.80 -10.47 -0.48
C ALA A 27 -15.03 -9.37 0.24
N LEU A 28 -14.83 -9.52 1.56
CA LEU A 28 -14.03 -8.60 2.37
C LEU A 28 -12.51 -8.86 2.29
N GLY A 29 -12.07 -9.91 1.61
CA GLY A 29 -10.66 -10.24 1.37
C GLY A 29 -9.97 -11.00 2.51
N TYR A 30 -10.68 -11.48 3.53
CA TYR A 30 -10.11 -12.27 4.64
C TYR A 30 -9.91 -13.74 4.30
N LEU A 31 -10.66 -14.27 3.35
CA LEU A 31 -10.60 -15.65 2.92
C LEU A 31 -10.39 -15.71 1.40
N SER A 32 -9.73 -16.74 0.92
CA SER A 32 -9.52 -17.01 -0.51
C SER A 32 -10.02 -18.40 -0.86
N GLY A 33 -10.33 -18.63 -2.14
CA GLY A 33 -10.89 -19.87 -2.63
C GLY A 33 -12.42 -19.83 -2.68
N GLU A 34 -13.05 -21.00 -2.65
CA GLU A 34 -14.51 -21.14 -2.68
C GLU A 34 -15.08 -21.36 -1.28
N ALA A 35 -16.31 -20.92 -1.09
CA ALA A 35 -17.04 -21.16 0.14
C ALA A 35 -17.62 -22.58 0.11
N ASP A 36 -17.03 -23.46 0.88
CA ASP A 36 -17.37 -24.90 0.93
C ASP A 36 -18.39 -25.26 2.03
N GLY A 37 -18.69 -24.32 2.93
CA GLY A 37 -19.57 -24.52 4.07
C GLY A 37 -18.90 -25.24 5.26
N ASN A 38 -17.59 -25.59 5.16
CA ASN A 38 -16.86 -26.24 6.24
C ASN A 38 -16.11 -25.19 7.06
N PHE A 39 -16.36 -25.13 8.36
CA PHE A 39 -15.60 -24.25 9.26
C PHE A 39 -14.24 -24.89 9.58
N GLY A 40 -13.32 -24.81 8.62
CA GLY A 40 -11.94 -25.28 8.76
C GLY A 40 -11.01 -24.24 9.39
N LEU A 41 -9.72 -24.61 9.54
CA LEU A 41 -8.70 -23.71 10.10
C LEU A 41 -8.54 -22.41 9.30
N SER A 42 -8.68 -22.47 7.96
CA SER A 42 -8.63 -21.27 7.11
C SER A 42 -9.78 -20.30 7.42
N THR A 43 -10.98 -20.81 7.60
CA THR A 43 -12.15 -20.01 8.02
C THR A 43 -11.96 -19.43 9.41
N GLN A 44 -11.47 -20.23 10.37
CA GLN A 44 -11.20 -19.77 11.73
C GLN A 44 -10.15 -18.63 11.74
N ASN A 45 -9.06 -18.78 10.99
CA ASN A 45 -8.03 -17.75 10.88
C ASN A 45 -8.56 -16.47 10.21
N ALA A 46 -9.41 -16.60 9.20
CA ALA A 46 -10.08 -15.47 8.55
C ALA A 46 -11.01 -14.73 9.54
N ILE A 47 -11.76 -15.46 10.38
CA ILE A 47 -12.58 -14.88 11.43
C ILE A 47 -11.71 -14.15 12.45
N ARG A 48 -10.62 -14.72 12.94
CA ARG A 48 -9.69 -14.06 13.88
C ARG A 48 -9.14 -12.76 13.30
N ALA A 49 -8.72 -12.78 12.04
CA ALA A 49 -8.24 -11.60 11.34
C ALA A 49 -9.34 -10.53 11.20
N PHE A 50 -10.56 -10.95 10.90
CA PHE A 50 -11.73 -10.07 10.83
C PHE A 50 -12.04 -9.45 12.19
N GLN A 51 -12.11 -10.26 13.25
CA GLN A 51 -12.36 -9.82 14.62
C GLN A 51 -11.32 -8.78 15.07
N SER A 52 -10.04 -9.08 14.88
CA SER A 52 -8.94 -8.14 15.20
C SER A 52 -9.08 -6.81 14.46
N ARG A 53 -9.48 -6.85 13.19
CA ARG A 53 -9.63 -5.65 12.36
C ARG A 53 -10.85 -4.81 12.72
N ASN A 54 -11.87 -5.45 13.27
CA ASN A 54 -13.14 -4.81 13.62
C ASN A 54 -13.29 -4.57 15.13
N ASP A 55 -12.16 -4.54 15.86
CA ASP A 55 -12.08 -4.21 17.29
C ASP A 55 -12.95 -5.12 18.16
N GLN A 56 -13.04 -6.40 17.76
CA GLN A 56 -13.76 -7.43 18.50
C GLN A 56 -12.81 -8.30 19.35
N VAL A 57 -13.40 -9.09 20.26
CA VAL A 57 -12.68 -10.17 20.95
C VAL A 57 -12.21 -11.19 19.90
N VAL A 58 -10.91 -11.48 19.86
CA VAL A 58 -10.28 -12.39 18.89
C VAL A 58 -10.32 -13.83 19.42
N ASP A 59 -11.47 -14.45 19.33
CA ASP A 59 -11.71 -15.83 19.78
C ASP A 59 -11.73 -16.87 18.64
N GLY A 60 -11.94 -16.41 17.40
CA GLY A 60 -12.02 -17.26 16.22
C GLY A 60 -13.35 -18.00 16.07
N TYR A 61 -14.39 -17.59 16.82
CA TYR A 61 -15.74 -18.12 16.71
C TYR A 61 -16.63 -17.19 15.86
N LEU A 62 -17.55 -17.78 15.13
CA LEU A 62 -18.58 -17.04 14.41
C LEU A 62 -19.82 -16.89 15.31
N GLY A 63 -19.68 -16.07 16.35
CA GLY A 63 -20.74 -15.73 17.28
C GLY A 63 -21.69 -14.65 16.75
N PRO A 64 -22.77 -14.32 17.50
CA PRO A 64 -23.73 -13.29 17.11
C PRO A 64 -23.11 -11.94 16.80
N ASP A 65 -22.19 -11.46 17.64
CA ASP A 65 -21.54 -10.15 17.48
C ASP A 65 -20.70 -10.10 16.20
N THR A 66 -19.92 -11.17 15.93
CA THR A 66 -19.11 -11.27 14.71
C THR A 66 -19.99 -11.29 13.46
N ARG A 67 -21.12 -12.03 13.50
CA ARG A 67 -22.08 -12.09 12.40
C ARG A 67 -22.74 -10.73 12.15
N ASN A 68 -23.16 -10.03 13.21
CA ASN A 68 -23.78 -8.71 13.10
C ASN A 68 -22.85 -7.72 12.38
N ILE A 69 -21.54 -7.72 12.71
CA ILE A 69 -20.59 -6.84 12.03
C ILE A 69 -20.30 -7.31 10.60
N LEU A 70 -20.17 -8.63 10.37
CA LEU A 70 -20.02 -9.17 9.01
C LEU A 70 -21.17 -8.80 8.08
N ASP A 71 -22.39 -8.78 8.59
CA ASP A 71 -23.60 -8.43 7.82
C ASP A 71 -23.77 -6.92 7.65
N SER A 72 -23.03 -6.10 8.40
CA SER A 72 -23.14 -4.63 8.35
C SER A 72 -22.27 -4.02 7.21
N ASP A 73 -22.64 -2.80 6.81
CA ASP A 73 -21.83 -1.98 5.89
C ASP A 73 -20.57 -1.40 6.56
N SER A 74 -20.51 -1.44 7.88
CA SER A 74 -19.35 -0.99 8.66
C SER A 74 -18.22 -2.03 8.74
N ALA A 75 -18.44 -3.26 8.23
CA ALA A 75 -17.41 -4.30 8.19
C ALA A 75 -16.15 -3.83 7.46
N LYS A 76 -15.06 -3.70 8.21
CA LYS A 76 -13.78 -3.23 7.65
C LYS A 76 -13.17 -4.33 6.76
N PRO A 77 -12.82 -4.06 5.50
CA PRO A 77 -12.18 -5.04 4.63
C PRO A 77 -10.75 -5.36 5.10
N PHE A 78 -10.27 -6.55 4.71
CA PHE A 78 -8.89 -6.95 4.91
C PHE A 78 -7.96 -6.11 4.06
N GLY A 79 -6.83 -5.75 4.61
CA GLY A 79 -5.75 -5.08 3.88
C GLY A 79 -5.04 -4.04 4.73
N MET A 80 -3.79 -3.82 4.39
CA MET A 80 -2.96 -2.77 4.99
C MET A 80 -3.22 -1.45 4.28
N ARG A 81 -3.36 -0.38 5.04
CA ARG A 81 -3.70 0.95 4.52
C ARG A 81 -3.00 2.05 5.30
N LEU A 82 -3.14 3.25 4.81
CA LEU A 82 -2.56 4.46 5.40
C LEU A 82 -2.81 4.55 6.91
N GLY A 83 -1.75 4.82 7.66
CA GLY A 83 -1.76 4.98 9.11
C GLY A 83 -1.47 3.70 9.90
N GLU A 84 -1.41 2.53 9.26
CA GLU A 84 -1.11 1.28 9.94
C GLU A 84 0.39 1.09 10.17
N GLN A 85 0.71 0.46 11.32
CA GLN A 85 2.08 0.09 11.67
C GLN A 85 2.11 -1.35 12.18
N SER A 86 2.88 -2.20 11.49
CA SER A 86 3.06 -3.61 11.86
C SER A 86 4.24 -4.25 11.13
N SER A 87 4.66 -5.44 11.61
CA SER A 87 5.61 -6.29 10.89
C SER A 87 5.10 -6.73 9.52
N ASP A 88 3.79 -6.91 9.37
CA ASP A 88 3.18 -7.30 8.09
C ASP A 88 3.28 -6.17 7.06
N VAL A 89 3.07 -4.91 7.48
CA VAL A 89 3.34 -3.73 6.66
C VAL A 89 4.81 -3.72 6.23
N GLN A 90 5.74 -3.98 7.15
CA GLN A 90 7.17 -4.01 6.81
C GLN A 90 7.50 -5.11 5.80
N ASN A 91 6.93 -6.30 5.97
CA ASN A 91 7.14 -7.42 5.05
C ASN A 91 6.59 -7.10 3.64
N MET A 92 5.41 -6.51 3.57
CA MET A 92 4.82 -6.02 2.32
C MET A 92 5.68 -4.92 1.68
N GLN A 93 6.19 -3.97 2.46
CA GLN A 93 7.11 -2.93 1.98
C GLN A 93 8.40 -3.51 1.40
N LYS A 94 9.00 -4.53 2.03
CA LYS A 94 10.16 -5.25 1.49
C LYS A 94 9.87 -5.87 0.12
N LEU A 95 8.67 -6.39 -0.09
CA LEU A 95 8.26 -6.89 -1.41
C LEU A 95 8.12 -5.74 -2.43
N LEU A 96 7.54 -4.61 -2.04
CA LEU A 96 7.49 -3.42 -2.91
C LEU A 96 8.89 -2.91 -3.28
N VAL A 97 9.86 -2.97 -2.35
CA VAL A 97 11.28 -2.66 -2.62
C VAL A 97 11.85 -3.63 -3.64
N LYS A 98 11.64 -4.94 -3.45
CA LYS A 98 12.10 -6.00 -4.38
C LYS A 98 11.65 -5.73 -5.81
N TYR A 99 10.42 -5.27 -6.00
CA TYR A 99 9.86 -4.95 -7.33
C TYR A 99 10.10 -3.50 -7.77
N GLY A 100 10.86 -2.70 -7.01
CA GLY A 100 11.27 -1.34 -7.37
C GLY A 100 10.21 -0.25 -7.21
N TYR A 101 9.14 -0.52 -6.46
CA TYR A 101 8.08 0.46 -6.20
C TYR A 101 8.36 1.35 -4.99
N LEU A 102 9.19 0.89 -4.07
CA LEU A 102 9.57 1.61 -2.85
C LEU A 102 11.10 1.59 -2.68
N SER A 103 11.66 2.62 -2.06
CA SER A 103 13.08 2.63 -1.69
C SER A 103 13.30 1.84 -0.40
N SER A 104 14.47 1.20 -0.26
CA SER A 104 14.78 0.31 0.87
C SER A 104 14.73 1.00 2.24
N ASP A 105 15.10 2.27 2.31
CA ASP A 105 15.05 3.12 3.51
C ASP A 105 13.62 3.44 3.98
N LYS A 106 12.61 3.14 3.16
CA LYS A 106 11.19 3.38 3.45
C LYS A 106 10.44 2.14 3.94
N ALA A 107 11.10 0.99 4.06
CA ALA A 107 10.50 -0.22 4.61
C ALA A 107 10.49 -0.21 6.15
N SER A 108 9.81 0.77 6.72
CA SER A 108 9.81 1.10 8.16
C SER A 108 8.79 0.30 8.99
N GLY A 109 7.84 -0.37 8.35
CA GLY A 109 6.69 -0.97 9.00
C GLY A 109 5.51 -0.02 9.20
N TYR A 110 5.67 1.27 8.88
CA TYR A 110 4.58 2.26 8.89
C TYR A 110 4.05 2.46 7.48
N PHE A 111 2.75 2.30 7.28
CA PHE A 111 2.07 2.53 6.01
C PHE A 111 1.78 4.03 5.85
N GLY A 112 2.78 4.80 5.42
CA GLY A 112 2.66 6.23 5.12
C GLY A 112 2.24 6.50 3.67
N GLU A 113 2.18 7.79 3.27
CA GLU A 113 1.80 8.19 1.91
C GLU A 113 2.72 7.57 0.83
N LEU A 114 4.03 7.49 1.07
CA LEU A 114 4.95 6.86 0.12
C LEU A 114 4.65 5.37 -0.10
N THR A 115 4.22 4.67 0.95
CA THR A 115 3.80 3.27 0.86
C THR A 115 2.50 3.16 0.06
N LYS A 116 1.54 4.03 0.32
CA LYS A 116 0.28 4.09 -0.43
C LYS A 116 0.51 4.36 -1.91
N GLU A 117 1.36 5.33 -2.26
CA GLU A 117 1.73 5.62 -3.65
C GLU A 117 2.43 4.43 -4.33
N ALA A 118 3.30 3.73 -3.59
CA ALA A 118 3.95 2.52 -4.06
C ALA A 118 2.93 1.40 -4.34
N VAL A 119 1.96 1.20 -3.45
CA VAL A 119 0.86 0.23 -3.63
C VAL A 119 0.00 0.62 -4.83
N LEU A 120 -0.43 1.88 -4.96
CA LEU A 120 -1.18 2.36 -6.12
C LEU A 120 -0.44 2.10 -7.45
N SER A 121 0.86 2.41 -7.48
CA SER A 121 1.70 2.18 -8.67
C SER A 121 1.82 0.69 -8.99
N PHE A 122 2.00 -0.15 -7.95
CA PHE A 122 2.04 -1.60 -8.08
C PHE A 122 0.72 -2.15 -8.64
N GLN A 123 -0.40 -1.74 -8.07
CA GLN A 123 -1.74 -2.18 -8.50
C GLN A 123 -1.99 -1.85 -9.96
N ARG A 124 -1.73 -0.60 -10.40
CA ARG A 124 -1.89 -0.18 -11.81
C ARG A 124 -1.02 -1.04 -12.74
N THR A 125 0.24 -1.26 -12.38
CA THR A 125 1.18 -2.03 -13.23
C THR A 125 0.79 -3.49 -13.35
N ASN A 126 0.16 -4.04 -12.31
CA ASN A 126 -0.24 -5.45 -12.27
C ASN A 126 -1.71 -5.68 -12.63
N GLY A 127 -2.43 -4.67 -13.11
CA GLY A 127 -3.83 -4.80 -13.55
C GLY A 127 -4.82 -5.04 -12.41
N LEU A 128 -4.49 -4.58 -11.21
CA LEU A 128 -5.36 -4.63 -10.02
C LEU A 128 -6.15 -3.34 -9.86
N ALA A 129 -7.25 -3.39 -9.11
CA ALA A 129 -7.94 -2.18 -8.67
C ALA A 129 -6.98 -1.30 -7.86
N ALA A 130 -6.74 -0.07 -8.32
CA ALA A 130 -5.79 0.85 -7.72
C ALA A 130 -6.48 1.70 -6.64
N ASP A 131 -6.70 1.10 -5.48
CA ASP A 131 -7.33 1.72 -4.31
C ASP A 131 -6.32 2.18 -3.24
N GLY A 132 -5.04 1.82 -3.40
CA GLY A 132 -3.98 2.15 -2.45
C GLY A 132 -4.01 1.31 -1.17
N THR A 133 -4.85 0.28 -1.11
CA THR A 133 -4.92 -0.68 0.00
C THR A 133 -4.22 -1.98 -0.41
N ALA A 134 -3.30 -2.47 0.40
CA ALA A 134 -2.68 -3.77 0.15
C ALA A 134 -3.61 -4.88 0.64
N GLY A 135 -4.71 -5.10 -0.08
CA GLY A 135 -5.68 -6.16 0.18
C GLY A 135 -5.20 -7.54 -0.27
N ALA A 136 -6.04 -8.57 -0.07
CA ALA A 136 -5.69 -9.97 -0.34
C ALA A 136 -5.14 -10.19 -1.77
N LYS A 137 -5.81 -9.64 -2.79
CA LYS A 137 -5.35 -9.76 -4.19
C LYS A 137 -4.00 -9.09 -4.43
N THR A 138 -3.78 -7.92 -3.84
CA THR A 138 -2.50 -7.19 -3.94
C THR A 138 -1.38 -7.98 -3.28
N LEU A 139 -1.61 -8.52 -2.07
CA LEU A 139 -0.63 -9.34 -1.36
C LEU A 139 -0.34 -10.65 -2.08
N GLN A 140 -1.37 -11.31 -2.62
CA GLN A 140 -1.23 -12.54 -3.41
C GLN A 140 -0.30 -12.30 -4.62
N VAL A 141 -0.52 -11.24 -5.38
CA VAL A 141 0.33 -10.90 -6.53
C VAL A 141 1.75 -10.54 -6.09
N LEU A 142 1.91 -9.75 -5.02
CA LEU A 142 3.23 -9.42 -4.45
C LEU A 142 4.03 -10.65 -4.05
N GLN A 143 3.37 -11.67 -3.51
CA GLN A 143 4.00 -12.90 -3.00
C GLN A 143 4.19 -13.98 -4.07
N SER A 144 3.43 -13.95 -5.17
CA SER A 144 3.41 -14.99 -6.20
C SER A 144 4.73 -15.18 -6.97
N GLY A 145 5.67 -14.23 -6.85
CA GLY A 145 6.90 -14.21 -7.65
C GLY A 145 6.72 -13.80 -9.12
N SER A 146 5.48 -13.67 -9.61
CA SER A 146 5.14 -13.27 -10.98
C SER A 146 4.77 -11.78 -11.11
N ALA A 147 4.88 -11.00 -10.04
CA ALA A 147 4.59 -9.59 -10.03
C ALA A 147 5.50 -8.81 -10.99
N LYS A 148 4.90 -7.91 -11.76
CA LYS A 148 5.64 -7.01 -12.66
C LYS A 148 6.38 -5.97 -11.85
N SER A 149 7.67 -5.77 -12.15
CA SER A 149 8.46 -4.69 -11.57
C SER A 149 8.02 -3.33 -12.09
N LYS A 150 8.31 -2.27 -11.33
CA LYS A 150 8.04 -0.90 -11.73
C LYS A 150 8.76 -0.59 -13.05
N PRO A 151 8.06 -0.08 -14.07
CA PRO A 151 8.69 0.30 -15.33
C PRO A 151 9.79 1.35 -15.08
N LYS A 152 10.98 1.09 -15.60
CA LYS A 152 12.03 2.11 -15.59
C LYS A 152 11.56 3.27 -16.47
N ARG A 153 11.50 4.49 -15.94
CA ARG A 153 11.29 5.68 -16.77
C ARG A 153 12.41 5.73 -17.79
N SER A 154 12.09 5.46 -19.05
CA SER A 154 13.00 5.79 -20.15
C SER A 154 13.22 7.30 -20.12
N ARG A 155 14.41 7.73 -19.76
CA ARG A 155 14.83 9.11 -20.00
C ARG A 155 15.03 9.20 -21.50
N ASN A 156 13.94 9.48 -22.23
CA ASN A 156 14.07 9.98 -23.59
C ASN A 156 14.80 11.31 -23.45
N ASN A 157 16.09 11.25 -23.71
CA ASN A 157 16.92 12.40 -23.95
C ASN A 157 16.39 13.03 -25.27
N ALA A 158 15.42 13.93 -25.16
CA ALA A 158 15.04 14.80 -26.25
C ALA A 158 16.14 15.86 -26.42
N ASN A 159 17.32 15.37 -26.81
CA ASN A 159 18.31 16.20 -27.45
C ASN A 159 18.03 16.15 -28.97
N THR A 160 16.95 16.76 -29.42
CA THR A 160 16.76 17.08 -30.82
C THR A 160 17.70 18.21 -31.13
N GLY A 161 18.71 17.85 -31.90
CA GLY A 161 19.75 18.72 -32.38
C GLY A 161 19.20 20.02 -32.98
N ARG A 162 19.70 21.10 -32.44
CA ARG A 162 19.77 22.37 -33.16
C ARG A 162 20.79 22.18 -34.27
N THR A 163 20.34 21.91 -35.47
CA THR A 163 21.12 22.09 -36.67
C THR A 163 21.39 23.59 -36.86
N ASN A 164 22.63 23.94 -36.67
CA ASN A 164 23.17 25.25 -36.90
C ASN A 164 23.26 25.46 -38.43
N GLY A 165 22.33 26.19 -39.00
CA GLY A 165 22.42 26.72 -40.37
C GLY A 165 23.23 28.03 -40.33
N ASN A 166 24.51 27.90 -40.64
CA ASN A 166 25.36 29.06 -40.89
C ASN A 166 25.10 29.59 -42.29
N THR A 167 24.71 30.83 -42.42
CA THR A 167 24.93 31.64 -43.61
C THR A 167 25.28 33.07 -43.21
N GLY A 168 26.42 33.47 -43.66
CA GLY A 168 27.30 34.57 -43.59
C GLY A 168 26.77 36.00 -43.56
N GLY A 169 27.70 36.87 -43.19
CA GLY A 169 27.74 38.24 -43.65
C GLY A 169 28.01 39.29 -42.58
N GLY A 170 29.24 39.73 -42.46
CA GLY A 170 29.61 41.15 -42.49
C GLY A 170 29.66 41.96 -41.18
N ASN A 171 30.85 42.14 -40.77
CA ASN A 171 31.56 43.42 -40.55
C ASN A 171 31.25 44.32 -39.32
N SER A 172 32.40 44.60 -38.66
CA SER A 172 32.86 45.83 -38.01
C SER A 172 32.19 46.37 -36.72
N GLY A 173 33.08 46.54 -35.72
CA GLY A 173 33.13 47.81 -35.02
C GLY A 173 33.08 47.80 -33.52
N SER A 174 34.27 47.96 -32.96
CA SER A 174 34.62 48.88 -31.87
C SER A 174 34.21 48.62 -30.42
N SER A 175 35.21 48.31 -29.65
CA SER A 175 35.65 48.89 -28.36
C SER A 175 34.63 49.38 -27.33
N GLY A 176 34.89 48.96 -26.10
CA GLY A 176 34.37 49.61 -24.88
C GLY A 176 34.64 48.82 -23.63
N SER A 177 35.82 49.00 -23.07
CA SER A 177 36.16 48.67 -21.66
C SER A 177 35.32 49.44 -20.67
N ILE A 178 35.25 48.85 -19.49
CA ILE A 178 35.47 49.32 -18.10
C ILE A 178 34.56 48.59 -17.18
N SER A 179 35.06 47.79 -16.25
CA SER A 179 35.62 48.08 -14.92
C SER A 179 34.64 48.26 -13.81
N SER A 180 34.82 47.43 -12.81
CA SER A 180 34.72 47.72 -11.36
C SER A 180 33.40 47.66 -10.63
N GLY A 181 33.47 46.92 -9.51
CA GLY A 181 32.72 47.24 -8.30
C GLY A 181 32.34 46.03 -7.43
N LEU A 182 33.23 45.61 -6.66
CA LEU A 182 33.32 45.24 -5.24
C LEU A 182 32.12 45.58 -4.35
N GLY A 183 31.83 44.64 -3.43
CA GLY A 183 31.10 44.82 -2.19
C GLY A 183 30.21 43.62 -1.89
N GLY A 184 30.46 42.69 -1.08
CA GLY A 184 31.07 42.66 0.24
C GLY A 184 30.04 42.94 1.31
N ALA A 185 29.43 41.91 1.92
CA ALA A 185 29.07 41.96 3.35
C ALA A 185 28.52 40.62 3.82
N THR A 186 29.29 39.97 4.63
CA THR A 186 28.94 38.96 5.63
C THR A 186 28.16 39.59 6.78
N VAL A 187 27.18 38.93 7.31
CA VAL A 187 26.91 38.95 8.77
C VAL A 187 26.32 37.60 9.22
N SER A 188 27.03 36.99 10.11
CA SER A 188 26.70 35.92 10.99
C SER A 188 25.70 36.37 12.07
N GLY A 189 24.94 35.44 12.61
CA GLY A 189 24.14 35.66 13.80
C GLY A 189 23.63 34.36 14.37
N SER A 190 24.39 33.86 15.33
CA SER A 190 24.11 32.71 16.19
C SER A 190 23.07 33.03 17.28
N ALA A 191 22.64 31.92 17.91
CA ALA A 191 22.28 31.74 19.33
C ALA A 191 20.80 31.45 19.55
N SER A 192 20.56 30.25 20.04
CA SER A 192 20.41 29.75 21.43
C SER A 192 19.00 29.86 21.95
N ALA A 193 18.40 28.71 22.19
CA ALA A 193 18.31 27.88 23.39
C ALA A 193 17.22 28.28 24.40
N LEU A 194 16.64 27.21 24.98
CA LEU A 194 15.89 27.13 26.25
C LEU A 194 14.40 27.52 26.17
N ILE A 195 13.50 26.65 26.50
CA ILE A 195 13.28 25.72 27.61
C ILE A 195 12.47 24.52 27.11
#